data_2e1b891fcb3b72e3a1a6013a020ffa53
#
_entry.id   2e1b891fcb3b72e3a1a6013a020ffa53
#
_cell.length_a   1.000
_cell.length_b   1.000
_cell.length_c   1.000
_cell.angle_alpha   90.00
_cell.angle_beta   90.00
_cell.angle_gamma   90.00
#
_symmetry.space_group_name_H-M   'P 1'
#
loop_
_entity.id
_entity.type
_entity.pdbx_description
1 polymer ?
#
loop_
_entity_poly.entity_id
_entity_poly.type
_entity_poly.pdbx_seq_one_letter_code
_entity_poly.pdbx_strand_id
1 'polypeptide(L)'
;MNKLSQEWQNEVREVVNGTVPTEDNSSITSSNEAFLNFQNMVLRSVDNGSSIDNANTGGIVSTYSLVYTAATAYRGGILAPNGDIHFVPYSANRGQKVSANGTVSTYTLLYTAAGAYNGAVLAPNGDIHFVPYNANRGQKVSASGIVSTYSLTYTVAAAYAGGILAPDGDIHFIPYSANRGQKVAPGGTTTSTYSLAYTTSTAYFGGVLDRNGDIHFVPYRAIVGQKITPSEVVSTYSIVATATEAQIGGVLAPNGDIYFVPFGLAVIGIGQKVSANGVVSTYNLVATGNYAYAGGVLAPTGEIYFLPFTFTPAHAAKIKTDGTIVTFSIPYNATQGYLGGVLAPNGDIHFVPHSANRGQKISTSVATPFSPALRRSAYLNKF
;
A
#
# COMPACT_ATOMS: atom_id res chain seq x y z
N MET A 1 23.65 -16.34 8.54
CA MET A 1 22.98 -15.56 7.49
C MET A 1 22.52 -16.54 6.43
N ASN A 2 21.23 -16.56 6.14
CA ASN A 2 20.65 -17.57 5.26
C ASN A 2 21.00 -17.17 3.80
N LYS A 3 21.48 -18.13 2.99
CA LYS A 3 21.87 -17.92 1.58
C LYS A 3 20.80 -17.19 0.76
N LEU A 4 19.53 -17.43 1.06
CA LEU A 4 18.35 -16.80 0.45
C LEU A 4 18.26 -15.28 0.68
N SER A 5 18.69 -14.77 1.85
CA SER A 5 18.64 -13.33 2.13
C SER A 5 19.71 -12.55 1.36
N GLN A 6 20.81 -13.21 1.04
CA GLN A 6 21.93 -12.59 0.33
C GLN A 6 21.72 -12.58 -1.19
N GLU A 7 21.13 -13.64 -1.74
CA GLU A 7 20.69 -13.71 -3.13
C GLU A 7 19.61 -12.64 -3.40
N TRP A 8 18.63 -12.51 -2.51
CA TRP A 8 17.60 -11.48 -2.60
C TRP A 8 18.14 -10.04 -2.54
N GLN A 9 19.11 -9.78 -1.63
CA GLN A 9 19.78 -8.47 -1.56
C GLN A 9 20.60 -8.16 -2.82
N ASN A 10 21.21 -9.17 -3.43
CA ASN A 10 21.94 -9.03 -4.68
C ASN A 10 21.00 -8.74 -5.86
N GLU A 11 19.90 -9.45 -5.98
CA GLU A 11 18.89 -9.22 -7.03
C GLU A 11 18.23 -7.84 -6.92
N VAL A 12 17.90 -7.38 -5.70
CA VAL A 12 17.41 -6.02 -5.48
C VAL A 12 18.45 -4.99 -5.92
N ARG A 13 19.73 -5.24 -5.65
CA ARG A 13 20.82 -4.35 -6.03
C ARG A 13 21.07 -4.34 -7.54
N GLU A 14 20.97 -5.49 -8.22
CA GLU A 14 21.11 -5.60 -9.67
C GLU A 14 19.96 -4.93 -10.40
N VAL A 15 18.75 -5.11 -9.91
CA VAL A 15 17.54 -4.46 -10.44
C VAL A 15 17.61 -2.93 -10.27
N VAL A 16 18.16 -2.45 -9.15
CA VAL A 16 18.36 -1.01 -8.88
C VAL A 16 19.45 -0.43 -9.79
N ASN A 17 20.48 -1.20 -10.14
CA ASN A 17 21.59 -0.74 -10.96
C ASN A 17 21.36 -0.91 -12.49
N GLY A 18 20.17 -1.40 -12.92
CA GLY A 18 19.81 -1.54 -14.33
C GLY A 18 20.47 -2.72 -15.04
N THR A 19 21.10 -3.65 -14.33
CA THR A 19 21.62 -4.90 -14.88
C THR A 19 20.54 -5.97 -14.84
N VAL A 20 20.27 -6.58 -16.01
CA VAL A 20 19.29 -7.66 -16.14
C VAL A 20 20.01 -9.00 -15.97
N PRO A 21 19.67 -9.83 -14.98
CA PRO A 21 20.23 -11.18 -14.89
C PRO A 21 19.79 -12.03 -16.06
N THR A 22 20.71 -12.75 -16.69
CA THR A 22 20.42 -13.79 -17.67
C THR A 22 19.97 -15.05 -16.94
N GLU A 23 18.82 -15.61 -17.36
CA GLU A 23 18.20 -16.78 -16.74
C GLU A 23 19.11 -18.03 -16.76
N ASP A 24 19.32 -18.64 -15.61
CA ASP A 24 19.64 -20.05 -15.46
C ASP A 24 18.56 -20.72 -14.58
N ASN A 25 17.80 -21.60 -15.21
CA ASN A 25 16.51 -22.12 -14.74
C ASN A 25 16.62 -23.47 -14.03
N SER A 26 17.55 -23.70 -13.13
CA SER A 26 17.61 -24.97 -12.43
C SER A 26 17.63 -24.82 -10.91
N SER A 27 16.48 -25.06 -10.29
CA SER A 27 16.25 -25.31 -8.86
C SER A 27 15.67 -24.18 -8.00
N ILE A 28 14.44 -23.76 -8.27
CA ILE A 28 13.67 -22.94 -7.35
C ILE A 28 12.33 -23.63 -7.05
N THR A 29 11.99 -23.79 -5.76
CA THR A 29 10.69 -24.36 -5.33
C THR A 29 9.55 -23.35 -5.57
N SER A 30 8.37 -23.82 -5.93
CA SER A 30 7.20 -23.04 -6.42
C SER A 30 6.77 -21.83 -5.59
N SER A 31 7.09 -21.77 -4.31
CA SER A 31 6.80 -20.63 -3.42
C SER A 31 7.84 -19.50 -3.55
N ASN A 32 9.09 -19.84 -3.88
CA ASN A 32 10.15 -18.87 -4.11
C ASN A 32 10.07 -18.27 -5.52
N GLU A 33 9.63 -19.04 -6.52
CA GLU A 33 9.40 -18.54 -7.88
C GLU A 33 8.33 -17.45 -7.93
N ALA A 34 7.26 -17.58 -7.17
CA ALA A 34 6.22 -16.55 -7.09
C ALA A 34 6.75 -15.24 -6.49
N PHE A 35 7.69 -15.31 -5.55
CA PHE A 35 8.28 -14.15 -4.90
C PHE A 35 9.42 -13.52 -5.73
N LEU A 36 10.27 -14.32 -6.36
CA LEU A 36 11.39 -13.85 -7.19
C LEU A 36 10.91 -13.31 -8.55
N ASN A 37 9.99 -13.98 -9.20
CA ASN A 37 9.29 -13.46 -10.35
C ASN A 37 8.54 -12.16 -10.05
N PHE A 38 8.11 -11.99 -8.83
CA PHE A 38 7.50 -10.80 -8.30
C PHE A 38 8.47 -9.61 -8.24
N GLN A 39 9.75 -9.82 -7.91
CA GLN A 39 10.75 -8.75 -7.80
C GLN A 39 11.34 -8.30 -9.14
N ASN A 40 11.61 -9.24 -10.05
CA ASN A 40 12.28 -8.97 -11.34
C ASN A 40 11.42 -8.25 -12.37
N MET A 41 10.20 -7.97 -12.05
CA MET A 41 9.17 -7.65 -13.01
C MET A 41 8.80 -6.18 -13.18
N VAL A 42 9.25 -5.31 -12.26
CA VAL A 42 8.90 -3.89 -12.27
C VAL A 42 9.67 -3.10 -13.33
N LEU A 43 10.83 -3.57 -13.76
CA LEU A 43 11.73 -2.80 -14.62
C LEU A 43 11.53 -2.99 -16.14
N ARG A 44 10.79 -4.01 -16.57
CA ARG A 44 10.65 -4.31 -18.01
C ARG A 44 9.43 -3.70 -18.71
N SER A 45 8.51 -3.05 -17.97
CA SER A 45 7.26 -2.53 -18.57
C SER A 45 7.34 -1.10 -19.09
N VAL A 46 8.48 -0.42 -18.95
CA VAL A 46 8.60 0.99 -19.35
C VAL A 46 8.98 1.19 -20.82
N ASP A 47 9.39 0.15 -21.53
CA ASP A 47 10.05 0.31 -22.84
C ASP A 47 9.22 -0.02 -24.10
N ASN A 48 7.93 -0.28 -24.00
CA ASN A 48 7.14 -0.46 -25.22
C ASN A 48 5.95 0.51 -25.29
N GLY A 49 6.26 1.71 -25.81
CA GLY A 49 5.25 2.68 -26.20
C GLY A 49 4.35 2.14 -27.32
N SER A 50 3.07 2.03 -27.03
CA SER A 50 2.03 2.28 -28.02
C SER A 50 0.88 3.00 -27.33
N SER A 51 0.80 4.27 -27.62
CA SER A 51 -0.25 5.17 -27.21
C SER A 51 -1.56 4.78 -27.89
N ILE A 52 -2.60 4.50 -27.12
CA ILE A 52 -3.96 4.80 -27.53
C ILE A 52 -4.45 5.84 -26.55
N ASP A 53 -4.33 7.10 -26.97
CA ASP A 53 -4.88 8.25 -26.28
C ASP A 53 -6.41 8.18 -26.26
N ASN A 54 -6.97 7.78 -25.13
CA ASN A 54 -8.26 8.25 -24.72
C ASN A 54 -8.04 9.37 -23.68
N ALA A 55 -7.79 10.54 -24.21
CA ALA A 55 -7.32 11.74 -23.52
C ALA A 55 -8.37 12.37 -22.61
N ASN A 56 -9.13 11.64 -21.80
CA ASN A 56 -9.93 12.23 -20.71
C ASN A 56 -10.70 11.22 -19.85
N THR A 57 -10.38 9.94 -19.90
CA THR A 57 -11.08 8.95 -19.08
C THR A 57 -10.17 8.40 -17.99
N GLY A 58 -10.56 8.56 -16.74
CA GLY A 58 -9.90 7.96 -15.58
C GLY A 58 -10.00 6.42 -15.54
N GLY A 59 -10.29 5.78 -16.67
CA GLY A 59 -10.68 4.39 -16.77
C GLY A 59 -12.20 4.19 -16.60
N ILE A 60 -12.68 2.97 -16.86
CA ILE A 60 -14.09 2.61 -16.66
C ILE A 60 -14.31 2.31 -15.19
N VAL A 61 -15.16 3.10 -14.53
CA VAL A 61 -15.51 2.87 -13.13
C VAL A 61 -16.80 2.05 -13.05
N SER A 62 -16.80 0.98 -12.27
CA SER A 62 -17.94 0.10 -12.05
C SER A 62 -18.10 -0.29 -10.58
N THR A 63 -19.28 -0.77 -10.21
CA THR A 63 -19.59 -1.23 -8.84
C THR A 63 -19.96 -2.70 -8.82
N TYR A 64 -19.82 -3.34 -7.65
CA TYR A 64 -20.21 -4.71 -7.42
C TYR A 64 -20.77 -4.89 -5.99
N SER A 65 -21.54 -5.96 -5.77
CA SER A 65 -22.13 -6.26 -4.46
C SER A 65 -21.07 -6.76 -3.48
N LEU A 66 -21.19 -6.35 -2.21
CA LEU A 66 -20.43 -6.88 -1.10
C LEU A 66 -21.27 -7.90 -0.32
N VAL A 67 -20.64 -8.88 0.30
CA VAL A 67 -21.29 -9.86 1.19
C VAL A 67 -21.46 -9.31 2.58
N TYR A 68 -20.49 -8.51 3.04
CA TYR A 68 -20.53 -7.85 4.35
C TYR A 68 -20.35 -6.35 4.20
N THR A 69 -21.25 -5.61 4.83
CA THR A 69 -21.24 -4.14 4.85
C THR A 69 -21.53 -3.65 6.26
N ALA A 70 -20.67 -2.81 6.78
CA ALA A 70 -20.86 -2.11 8.04
C ALA A 70 -20.11 -0.77 7.98
N ALA A 71 -20.48 0.18 8.82
CA ALA A 71 -19.71 1.40 8.95
C ALA A 71 -18.30 1.09 9.44
N THR A 72 -17.32 1.74 8.84
CA THR A 72 -15.90 1.57 9.17
C THR A 72 -15.39 0.11 9.09
N ALA A 73 -15.96 -0.70 8.20
CA ALA A 73 -15.69 -2.13 8.16
C ALA A 73 -14.22 -2.46 7.90
N TYR A 74 -13.65 -1.90 6.84
CA TYR A 74 -12.32 -2.25 6.37
C TYR A 74 -11.43 -1.01 6.19
N ARG A 75 -10.12 -1.16 6.44
CA ARG A 75 -9.08 -0.14 6.19
C ARG A 75 -7.85 -0.77 5.58
N GLY A 76 -7.59 -0.42 4.31
CA GLY A 76 -6.56 -1.03 3.51
C GLY A 76 -6.96 -2.41 2.97
N GLY A 77 -6.24 -2.84 1.96
CA GLY A 77 -6.44 -4.14 1.32
C GLY A 77 -5.14 -4.67 0.78
N ILE A 78 -5.12 -5.95 0.43
CA ILE A 78 -3.91 -6.62 -0.03
C ILE A 78 -4.23 -7.67 -1.08
N LEU A 79 -3.41 -7.74 -2.11
CA LEU A 79 -3.45 -8.77 -3.12
C LEU A 79 -2.67 -10.00 -2.59
N ALA A 80 -3.32 -11.14 -2.51
CA ALA A 80 -2.71 -12.42 -2.18
C ALA A 80 -2.02 -13.05 -3.41
N PRO A 81 -1.10 -14.03 -3.23
CA PRO A 81 -0.41 -14.69 -4.33
C PRO A 81 -1.34 -15.40 -5.32
N ASN A 82 -2.49 -15.89 -4.85
CA ASN A 82 -3.52 -16.56 -5.67
C ASN A 82 -4.39 -15.57 -6.49
N GLY A 83 -4.13 -14.26 -6.37
CA GLY A 83 -4.89 -13.21 -7.06
C GLY A 83 -6.11 -12.71 -6.30
N ASP A 84 -6.43 -13.24 -5.12
CA ASP A 84 -7.50 -12.73 -4.27
C ASP A 84 -7.11 -11.40 -3.62
N ILE A 85 -8.03 -10.46 -3.53
CA ILE A 85 -7.87 -9.21 -2.78
C ILE A 85 -8.53 -9.39 -1.43
N HIS A 86 -7.77 -9.32 -0.34
CA HIS A 86 -8.29 -9.33 1.02
C HIS A 86 -8.46 -7.92 1.54
N PHE A 87 -9.63 -7.59 2.09
CA PHE A 87 -9.87 -6.33 2.80
C PHE A 87 -9.48 -6.49 4.27
N VAL A 88 -8.75 -5.52 4.80
CA VAL A 88 -8.21 -5.56 6.18
C VAL A 88 -9.31 -5.19 7.19
N PRO A 89 -9.67 -6.08 8.13
CA PRO A 89 -10.76 -5.85 9.05
C PRO A 89 -10.40 -4.77 10.07
N TYR A 90 -11.04 -3.59 9.97
CA TYR A 90 -10.90 -2.52 10.97
C TYR A 90 -11.94 -2.68 12.08
N SER A 91 -13.23 -2.56 11.75
CA SER A 91 -14.33 -2.84 12.68
C SER A 91 -15.20 -4.03 12.23
N ALA A 92 -14.86 -4.66 11.12
CA ALA A 92 -15.56 -5.84 10.64
C ALA A 92 -15.31 -7.05 11.54
N ASN A 93 -16.37 -7.83 11.81
CA ASN A 93 -16.28 -9.07 12.57
C ASN A 93 -15.92 -10.30 11.71
N ARG A 94 -15.65 -10.09 10.43
CA ARG A 94 -15.22 -11.12 9.46
C ARG A 94 -14.29 -10.54 8.43
N GLY A 95 -13.41 -11.37 7.90
CA GLY A 95 -12.64 -11.04 6.72
C GLY A 95 -13.53 -11.09 5.49
N GLN A 96 -13.24 -10.25 4.50
CA GLN A 96 -13.89 -10.28 3.18
C GLN A 96 -12.84 -10.20 2.09
N LYS A 97 -13.07 -10.94 1.03
CA LYS A 97 -12.16 -10.93 -0.12
C LYS A 97 -12.92 -10.93 -1.44
N VAL A 98 -12.25 -10.41 -2.46
CA VAL A 98 -12.65 -10.50 -3.85
C VAL A 98 -11.67 -11.45 -4.54
N SER A 99 -12.15 -12.57 -5.05
CA SER A 99 -11.30 -13.52 -5.77
C SER A 99 -10.88 -13.01 -7.15
N ALA A 100 -9.87 -13.63 -7.74
CA ALA A 100 -9.36 -13.26 -9.06
C ALA A 100 -10.43 -13.26 -10.16
N ASN A 101 -11.49 -14.08 -10.02
CA ASN A 101 -12.63 -14.11 -10.93
C ASN A 101 -13.74 -13.09 -10.58
N GLY A 102 -13.55 -12.24 -9.56
CA GLY A 102 -14.50 -11.21 -9.13
C GLY A 102 -15.54 -11.66 -8.10
N THR A 103 -15.52 -12.92 -7.64
CA THR A 103 -16.44 -13.41 -6.62
C THR A 103 -16.10 -12.83 -5.26
N VAL A 104 -17.08 -12.23 -4.58
CA VAL A 104 -16.93 -11.71 -3.21
C VAL A 104 -17.35 -12.78 -2.20
N SER A 105 -16.50 -13.01 -1.20
CA SER A 105 -16.75 -13.97 -0.13
C SER A 105 -16.21 -13.49 1.22
N THR A 106 -16.63 -14.13 2.31
CA THR A 106 -16.17 -13.82 3.66
C THR A 106 -15.53 -15.03 4.32
N TYR A 107 -14.70 -14.78 5.35
CA TYR A 107 -14.07 -15.82 6.16
C TYR A 107 -14.04 -15.40 7.63
N THR A 108 -13.93 -16.38 8.52
CA THR A 108 -13.90 -16.17 9.97
C THR A 108 -12.56 -15.60 10.41
N LEU A 109 -12.60 -14.63 11.33
CA LEU A 109 -11.43 -14.08 12.01
C LEU A 109 -11.33 -14.69 13.42
N LEU A 110 -10.10 -14.81 13.95
CA LEU A 110 -9.85 -15.28 15.32
C LEU A 110 -9.85 -14.14 16.33
N TYR A 111 -9.56 -12.92 15.87
CA TYR A 111 -9.61 -11.72 16.69
C TYR A 111 -10.40 -10.62 15.97
N THR A 112 -11.40 -10.09 16.67
CA THR A 112 -12.26 -9.03 16.17
C THR A 112 -12.49 -8.00 17.29
N ALA A 113 -12.12 -6.78 17.05
CA ALA A 113 -12.38 -5.64 17.94
C ALA A 113 -12.64 -4.40 17.07
N ALA A 114 -13.28 -3.40 17.63
CA ALA A 114 -13.44 -2.13 16.94
C ALA A 114 -12.06 -1.50 16.68
N GLY A 115 -11.79 -1.16 15.42
CA GLY A 115 -10.51 -0.62 15.01
C GLY A 115 -9.35 -1.61 15.15
N ALA A 116 -9.56 -2.93 14.98
CA ALA A 116 -8.53 -3.93 15.27
C ALA A 116 -7.26 -3.72 14.43
N TYR A 117 -7.40 -3.66 13.12
CA TYR A 117 -6.27 -3.62 12.18
C TYR A 117 -6.40 -2.48 11.17
N ASN A 118 -5.27 -1.92 10.74
CA ASN A 118 -5.20 -0.84 9.75
C ASN A 118 -4.04 -1.07 8.79
N GLY A 119 -4.34 -1.59 7.60
CA GLY A 119 -3.36 -2.04 6.62
C GLY A 119 -2.92 -3.48 6.81
N ALA A 120 -2.29 -4.03 5.79
CA ALA A 120 -1.71 -5.38 5.79
C ALA A 120 -0.44 -5.45 4.95
N VAL A 121 0.37 -6.46 5.21
CA VAL A 121 1.60 -6.75 4.47
C VAL A 121 1.60 -8.21 4.04
N LEU A 122 1.99 -8.48 2.81
CA LEU A 122 2.27 -9.80 2.32
C LEU A 122 3.71 -10.18 2.66
N ALA A 123 3.87 -11.23 3.44
CA ALA A 123 5.17 -11.80 3.79
C ALA A 123 5.75 -12.63 2.62
N PRO A 124 7.07 -12.89 2.61
CA PRO A 124 7.72 -13.70 1.57
C PRO A 124 7.16 -15.13 1.42
N ASN A 125 6.66 -15.70 2.52
CA ASN A 125 6.04 -17.04 2.55
C ASN A 125 4.58 -17.05 2.04
N GLY A 126 4.05 -15.90 1.59
CA GLY A 126 2.68 -15.74 1.11
C GLY A 126 1.64 -15.49 2.20
N ASP A 127 2.03 -15.39 3.47
CA ASP A 127 1.13 -15.03 4.57
C ASP A 127 0.79 -13.54 4.52
N ILE A 128 -0.47 -13.20 4.75
CA ILE A 128 -0.95 -11.82 4.89
C ILE A 128 -0.97 -11.46 6.37
N HIS A 129 -0.15 -10.51 6.80
CA HIS A 129 -0.12 -9.99 8.16
C HIS A 129 -0.95 -8.71 8.26
N PHE A 130 -1.96 -8.68 9.14
CA PHE A 130 -2.71 -7.48 9.44
C PHE A 130 -1.95 -6.61 10.43
N VAL A 131 -1.86 -5.31 10.15
CA VAL A 131 -1.16 -4.33 10.97
C VAL A 131 -1.99 -3.96 12.19
N PRO A 132 -1.52 -4.18 13.44
CA PRO A 132 -2.31 -3.96 14.64
C PRO A 132 -2.49 -2.46 14.91
N TYR A 133 -3.75 -2.00 14.93
CA TYR A 133 -4.10 -0.63 15.32
C TYR A 133 -4.54 -0.59 16.78
N ASN A 134 -5.70 -1.16 17.12
CA ASN A 134 -6.13 -1.38 18.51
C ASN A 134 -6.00 -2.84 18.97
N ALA A 135 -5.60 -3.75 18.06
CA ALA A 135 -5.44 -5.14 18.41
C ALA A 135 -4.23 -5.34 19.34
N ASN A 136 -4.42 -6.17 20.37
CA ASN A 136 -3.37 -6.57 21.30
C ASN A 136 -2.59 -7.82 20.83
N ARG A 137 -2.84 -8.28 19.62
CA ARG A 137 -2.18 -9.42 18.98
C ARG A 137 -2.09 -9.22 17.48
N GLY A 138 -1.08 -9.78 16.87
CA GLY A 138 -1.00 -9.93 15.42
C GLY A 138 -1.99 -10.98 14.95
N GLN A 139 -2.55 -10.80 13.76
CA GLN A 139 -3.36 -11.80 13.07
C GLN A 139 -2.89 -11.89 11.63
N LYS A 140 -2.86 -13.11 11.12
CA LYS A 140 -2.46 -13.36 9.73
C LYS A 140 -3.37 -14.37 9.05
N VAL A 141 -3.39 -14.31 7.74
CA VAL A 141 -4.01 -15.30 6.86
C VAL A 141 -2.90 -15.96 6.06
N SER A 142 -2.74 -17.27 6.20
CA SER A 142 -1.71 -18.01 5.45
C SER A 142 -2.04 -18.06 3.95
N ALA A 143 -1.04 -18.40 3.13
CA ALA A 143 -1.23 -18.64 1.70
C ALA A 143 -2.31 -19.71 1.39
N SER A 144 -2.54 -20.65 2.32
CA SER A 144 -3.62 -21.65 2.25
C SER A 144 -4.96 -21.16 2.79
N GLY A 145 -5.08 -19.91 3.24
CA GLY A 145 -6.30 -19.30 3.76
C GLY A 145 -6.57 -19.56 5.25
N ILE A 146 -5.63 -20.14 6.00
CA ILE A 146 -5.77 -20.40 7.43
C ILE A 146 -5.51 -19.13 8.22
N VAL A 147 -6.46 -18.72 9.07
CA VAL A 147 -6.31 -17.57 9.97
C VAL A 147 -5.64 -18.02 11.27
N SER A 148 -4.65 -17.27 11.71
CA SER A 148 -3.93 -17.51 12.98
C SER A 148 -3.55 -16.18 13.65
N THR A 149 -3.20 -16.25 14.94
CA THR A 149 -2.75 -15.07 15.71
C THR A 149 -1.37 -15.31 16.31
N TYR A 150 -0.66 -14.24 16.62
CA TYR A 150 0.65 -14.25 17.27
C TYR A 150 0.79 -13.10 18.27
N SER A 151 1.71 -13.24 19.24
CA SER A 151 1.97 -12.22 20.26
C SER A 151 2.70 -11.02 19.67
N LEU A 152 2.42 -9.83 20.16
CA LEU A 152 3.14 -8.60 19.86
C LEU A 152 4.06 -8.23 21.03
N THR A 153 5.22 -7.69 20.73
CA THR A 153 6.17 -7.19 21.74
C THR A 153 5.69 -5.88 22.35
N TYR A 154 4.98 -5.06 21.56
CA TYR A 154 4.47 -3.76 22.01
C TYR A 154 3.04 -3.54 21.53
N THR A 155 2.19 -3.09 22.45
CA THR A 155 0.76 -2.85 22.19
C THR A 155 0.31 -1.59 22.90
N VAL A 156 -0.25 -0.65 22.18
CA VAL A 156 -1.00 0.52 22.69
C VAL A 156 -2.19 0.77 21.78
N ALA A 157 -3.15 1.55 22.24
CA ALA A 157 -4.27 1.95 21.40
C ALA A 157 -3.77 2.77 20.21
N ALA A 158 -4.34 2.52 19.03
CA ALA A 158 -3.97 3.15 17.77
C ALA A 158 -2.46 3.05 17.47
N ALA A 159 -1.84 1.89 17.75
CA ALA A 159 -0.39 1.73 17.72
C ALA A 159 0.21 2.03 16.35
N TYR A 160 -0.25 1.30 15.33
CA TYR A 160 0.35 1.30 14.00
C TYR A 160 -0.72 1.49 12.92
N ALA A 161 -0.37 2.19 11.85
CA ALA A 161 -1.22 2.39 10.67
C ALA A 161 -0.39 2.16 9.39
N GLY A 162 -0.63 1.02 8.75
CA GLY A 162 0.15 0.54 7.62
C GLY A 162 1.42 -0.20 8.00
N GLY A 163 1.95 -0.96 7.07
CA GLY A 163 3.19 -1.72 7.23
C GLY A 163 3.88 -1.94 5.89
N ILE A 164 5.18 -2.18 5.94
CA ILE A 164 6.04 -2.35 4.77
C ILE A 164 6.88 -3.62 4.95
N LEU A 165 6.98 -4.39 3.89
CA LEU A 165 7.95 -5.47 3.78
C LEU A 165 9.31 -4.86 3.42
N ALA A 166 10.28 -5.01 4.32
CA ALA A 166 11.65 -4.56 4.11
C ALA A 166 12.44 -5.55 3.21
N PRO A 167 13.58 -5.11 2.66
CA PRO A 167 14.42 -5.96 1.82
C PRO A 167 14.97 -7.22 2.47
N ASP A 168 15.13 -7.25 3.78
CA ASP A 168 15.57 -8.41 4.57
C ASP A 168 14.45 -9.42 4.86
N GLY A 169 13.21 -9.08 4.46
CA GLY A 169 12.01 -9.88 4.68
C GLY A 169 11.28 -9.57 6.00
N ASP A 170 11.79 -8.66 6.82
CA ASP A 170 11.09 -8.16 8.00
C ASP A 170 9.89 -7.30 7.58
N ILE A 171 8.79 -7.42 8.32
CA ILE A 171 7.61 -6.56 8.16
C ILE A 171 7.69 -5.45 9.19
N HIS A 172 7.88 -4.21 8.77
CA HIS A 172 7.87 -3.04 9.65
C HIS A 172 6.46 -2.46 9.75
N PHE A 173 5.93 -2.33 10.96
CA PHE A 173 4.69 -1.61 11.22
C PHE A 173 4.97 -0.12 11.37
N ILE A 174 4.20 0.71 10.67
CA ILE A 174 4.40 2.17 10.65
C ILE A 174 3.76 2.78 11.90
N PRO A 175 4.53 3.47 12.76
CA PRO A 175 4.04 3.99 14.03
C PRO A 175 3.05 5.15 13.82
N TYR A 176 1.83 4.98 14.33
CA TYR A 176 0.82 6.04 14.37
C TYR A 176 0.82 6.73 15.74
N SER A 177 0.46 6.03 16.82
CA SER A 177 0.58 6.51 18.19
C SER A 177 1.61 5.75 19.02
N ALA A 178 2.25 4.72 18.45
CA ALA A 178 3.33 4.00 19.09
C ALA A 178 4.57 4.90 19.21
N ASN A 179 5.25 4.84 20.34
CA ASN A 179 6.51 5.57 20.58
C ASN A 179 7.75 4.75 20.18
N ARG A 180 7.56 3.63 19.53
CA ARG A 180 8.60 2.75 18.97
C ARG A 180 8.13 2.07 17.71
N GLY A 181 9.05 1.78 16.82
CA GLY A 181 8.78 0.88 15.70
C GLY A 181 8.65 -0.57 16.19
N GLN A 182 7.89 -1.37 15.49
CA GLN A 182 7.80 -2.81 15.70
C GLN A 182 7.91 -3.51 14.37
N LYS A 183 8.58 -4.65 14.36
CA LYS A 183 8.73 -5.48 13.18
C LYS A 183 8.42 -6.94 13.47
N VAL A 184 8.06 -7.66 12.43
CA VAL A 184 7.82 -9.10 12.44
C VAL A 184 8.88 -9.75 11.56
N ALA A 185 9.62 -10.71 12.12
CA ALA A 185 10.66 -11.45 11.41
C ALA A 185 10.10 -12.28 10.25
N PRO A 186 10.91 -12.68 9.26
CA PRO A 186 10.48 -13.43 8.07
C PRO A 186 9.75 -14.74 8.37
N GLY A 187 9.99 -15.35 9.54
CA GLY A 187 9.24 -16.52 10.01
C GLY A 187 7.79 -16.24 10.41
N GLY A 188 7.41 -14.96 10.50
CA GLY A 188 6.03 -14.52 10.59
C GLY A 188 5.37 -14.60 11.97
N THR A 189 6.12 -14.79 13.07
CA THR A 189 5.56 -14.83 14.43
C THR A 189 6.44 -14.17 15.49
N THR A 190 7.73 -14.06 15.25
CA THR A 190 8.65 -13.36 16.17
C THR A 190 8.59 -11.87 15.94
N THR A 191 8.32 -11.11 16.99
CA THR A 191 8.25 -9.65 16.93
C THR A 191 9.35 -9.02 17.77
N SER A 192 9.86 -7.87 17.31
CA SER A 192 10.83 -7.03 18.03
C SER A 192 10.50 -5.56 17.86
N THR A 193 11.14 -4.69 18.65
CA THR A 193 10.94 -3.24 18.56
C THR A 193 12.24 -2.51 18.37
N TYR A 194 12.18 -1.30 17.80
CA TYR A 194 13.31 -0.39 17.61
C TYR A 194 12.93 1.06 17.97
N SER A 195 13.95 1.87 18.28
CA SER A 195 13.76 3.27 18.63
C SER A 195 13.44 4.11 17.39
N LEU A 196 12.62 5.13 17.58
CA LEU A 196 12.28 6.13 16.57
C LEU A 196 13.05 7.43 16.84
N ALA A 197 13.37 8.17 15.79
CA ALA A 197 13.99 9.49 15.89
C ALA A 197 12.96 10.58 16.19
N TYR A 198 11.71 10.40 15.76
CA TYR A 198 10.60 11.30 16.04
C TYR A 198 9.38 10.51 16.53
N THR A 199 8.84 10.90 17.68
CA THR A 199 7.72 10.22 18.33
C THR A 199 6.69 11.23 18.80
N THR A 200 5.63 11.38 18.05
CA THR A 200 4.45 12.17 18.45
C THR A 200 3.24 11.30 18.22
N SER A 201 2.23 11.42 19.06
CA SER A 201 0.97 10.69 18.82
C SER A 201 0.40 11.05 17.46
N THR A 202 -0.06 10.04 16.72
CA THR A 202 -0.60 10.18 15.37
C THR A 202 0.38 10.74 14.33
N ALA A 203 1.69 10.43 14.50
CA ALA A 203 2.74 11.01 13.69
C ALA A 203 2.66 10.62 12.20
N TYR A 204 2.57 9.32 11.92
CA TYR A 204 2.67 8.77 10.57
C TYR A 204 1.49 7.88 10.22
N PHE A 205 1.09 7.87 8.94
CA PHE A 205 0.04 7.01 8.45
C PHE A 205 0.44 6.37 7.12
N GLY A 206 0.88 5.11 7.19
CA GLY A 206 1.43 4.39 6.05
C GLY A 206 2.91 4.67 5.81
N GLY A 207 3.50 3.91 4.91
CA GLY A 207 4.89 4.02 4.51
C GLY A 207 5.08 3.65 3.05
N VAL A 208 6.24 3.96 2.52
CA VAL A 208 6.66 3.63 1.16
C VAL A 208 8.09 3.11 1.19
N LEU A 209 8.33 1.98 0.56
CA LEU A 209 9.68 1.48 0.30
C LEU A 209 10.22 2.15 -0.95
N ASP A 210 11.35 2.84 -0.84
CA ASP A 210 12.04 3.43 -1.98
C ASP A 210 12.93 2.40 -2.71
N ARG A 211 13.59 2.84 -3.79
CA ARG A 211 14.48 1.98 -4.59
C ARG A 211 15.77 1.60 -3.88
N ASN A 212 16.17 2.36 -2.86
CA ASN A 212 17.37 2.08 -2.06
C ASN A 212 17.09 1.07 -0.95
N GLY A 213 15.81 0.72 -0.76
CA GLY A 213 15.34 -0.13 0.33
C GLY A 213 15.04 0.65 1.61
N ASP A 214 15.07 1.99 1.59
CA ASP A 214 14.66 2.82 2.71
C ASP A 214 13.13 2.81 2.83
N ILE A 215 12.62 2.66 4.04
CA ILE A 215 11.18 2.79 4.33
C ILE A 215 10.91 4.21 4.79
N HIS A 216 10.21 4.99 3.97
CA HIS A 216 9.75 6.33 4.30
C HIS A 216 8.39 6.27 4.99
N PHE A 217 8.27 6.86 6.19
CA PHE A 217 7.01 6.98 6.90
C PHE A 217 6.24 8.19 6.38
N VAL A 218 4.97 8.02 6.06
CA VAL A 218 4.12 9.07 5.49
C VAL A 218 3.65 10.02 6.59
N PRO A 219 4.03 11.31 6.58
CA PRO A 219 3.72 12.26 7.64
C PRO A 219 2.21 12.55 7.71
N TYR A 220 1.54 12.19 8.81
CA TYR A 220 0.13 12.51 9.04
C TYR A 220 -0.01 13.77 9.90
N ARG A 221 0.59 13.77 11.12
CA ARG A 221 0.73 14.95 12.00
C ARG A 221 2.18 15.25 12.35
N ALA A 222 3.11 14.48 11.83
CA ALA A 222 4.53 14.73 12.00
C ALA A 222 4.94 16.01 11.25
N ILE A 223 5.82 16.79 11.88
CA ILE A 223 6.42 17.98 11.29
C ILE A 223 7.74 17.68 10.56
N VAL A 224 8.16 16.43 10.57
CA VAL A 224 9.34 15.90 9.89
C VAL A 224 8.97 14.60 9.17
N GLY A 225 9.62 14.34 8.05
CA GLY A 225 9.67 13.02 7.46
C GLY A 225 10.60 12.13 8.29
N GLN A 226 10.33 10.84 8.37
CA GLN A 226 11.19 9.86 9.01
C GLN A 226 11.36 8.66 8.09
N LYS A 227 12.55 8.09 8.11
CA LYS A 227 12.84 6.88 7.35
C LYS A 227 13.70 5.90 8.14
N ILE A 228 13.65 4.64 7.78
CA ILE A 228 14.54 3.60 8.25
C ILE A 228 15.25 2.95 7.07
N THR A 229 16.56 2.82 7.14
CA THR A 229 17.38 2.19 6.09
C THR A 229 17.38 0.65 6.22
N PRO A 230 17.84 -0.09 5.20
CA PRO A 230 18.04 -1.56 5.30
C PRO A 230 19.00 -1.97 6.43
N SER A 231 19.90 -1.09 6.84
CA SER A 231 20.79 -1.29 8.01
C SER A 231 20.15 -0.88 9.34
N GLU A 232 18.85 -0.66 9.36
CA GLU A 232 18.04 -0.27 10.54
C GLU A 232 18.41 1.08 11.16
N VAL A 233 19.04 1.98 10.40
CA VAL A 233 19.30 3.34 10.85
C VAL A 233 18.06 4.19 10.65
N VAL A 234 17.49 4.69 11.76
CA VAL A 234 16.35 5.60 11.75
C VAL A 234 16.83 7.04 11.71
N SER A 235 16.29 7.83 10.79
CA SER A 235 16.65 9.24 10.62
C SER A 235 15.44 10.08 10.23
N THR A 236 15.53 11.40 10.38
CA THR A 236 14.50 12.36 9.97
C THR A 236 15.01 13.26 8.85
N TYR A 237 14.07 13.82 8.09
CA TYR A 237 14.34 14.83 7.07
C TYR A 237 13.26 15.91 7.09
N SER A 238 13.62 17.11 6.59
CA SER A 238 12.66 18.22 6.52
C SER A 238 11.58 17.97 5.49
N ILE A 239 10.34 18.38 5.81
CA ILE A 239 9.19 18.34 4.92
C ILE A 239 8.62 19.75 4.71
N VAL A 240 7.93 19.95 3.59
CA VAL A 240 7.36 21.26 3.23
C VAL A 240 5.93 21.41 3.76
N ALA A 241 5.11 20.37 3.62
CA ALA A 241 3.72 20.39 4.08
C ALA A 241 3.65 19.81 5.51
N THR A 242 3.57 20.69 6.50
CA THR A 242 3.56 20.37 7.94
C THR A 242 2.20 20.53 8.59
N ALA A 243 1.14 20.28 7.85
CA ALA A 243 -0.22 20.47 8.33
C ALA A 243 -0.70 19.31 9.20
N THR A 244 -1.69 19.57 10.04
CA THR A 244 -2.42 18.53 10.76
C THR A 244 -3.16 17.63 9.76
N GLU A 245 -2.95 16.30 9.88
CA GLU A 245 -3.59 15.30 9.01
C GLU A 245 -3.21 15.47 7.52
N ALA A 246 -1.95 15.84 7.25
CA ALA A 246 -1.52 16.28 5.93
C ALA A 246 -1.64 15.19 4.87
N GLN A 247 -1.08 14.01 5.12
CA GLN A 247 -1.00 12.93 4.15
C GLN A 247 -1.44 11.58 4.73
N ILE A 248 -1.97 10.71 3.88
CA ILE A 248 -2.39 9.35 4.22
C ILE A 248 -2.01 8.37 3.11
N GLY A 249 -0.97 7.56 3.36
CA GLY A 249 -0.41 6.68 2.35
C GLY A 249 0.48 7.40 1.33
N GLY A 250 1.19 6.62 0.56
CA GLY A 250 2.09 7.11 -0.49
C GLY A 250 2.31 6.08 -1.58
N VAL A 251 2.83 6.54 -2.72
CA VAL A 251 3.07 5.73 -3.92
C VAL A 251 4.47 5.98 -4.44
N LEU A 252 5.23 4.90 -4.65
CA LEU A 252 6.48 4.96 -5.39
C LEU A 252 6.18 4.98 -6.90
N ALA A 253 6.56 6.06 -7.56
CA ALA A 253 6.41 6.21 -9.00
C ALA A 253 7.51 5.47 -9.79
N PRO A 254 7.31 5.20 -11.10
CA PRO A 254 8.32 4.57 -11.94
C PRO A 254 9.64 5.33 -12.06
N ASN A 255 9.64 6.64 -11.88
CA ASN A 255 10.86 7.49 -11.88
C ASN A 255 11.61 7.45 -10.53
N GLY A 256 11.08 6.75 -9.51
CA GLY A 256 11.65 6.66 -8.16
C GLY A 256 11.21 7.75 -7.20
N ASP A 257 10.37 8.70 -7.63
CA ASP A 257 9.75 9.67 -6.73
C ASP A 257 8.68 9.00 -5.87
N ILE A 258 8.62 9.38 -4.60
CA ILE A 258 7.54 8.99 -3.69
C ILE A 258 6.51 10.11 -3.66
N TYR A 259 5.27 9.84 -4.04
CA TYR A 259 4.16 10.76 -3.93
C TYR A 259 3.35 10.45 -2.68
N PHE A 260 3.28 11.38 -1.72
CA PHE A 260 2.39 11.26 -0.57
C PHE A 260 0.97 11.71 -0.94
N VAL A 261 -0.02 10.95 -0.51
CA VAL A 261 -1.43 11.21 -0.83
C VAL A 261 -1.96 12.31 0.08
N PRO A 262 -2.37 13.47 -0.45
CA PRO A 262 -2.89 14.57 0.37
C PRO A 262 -4.26 14.21 0.95
N PHE A 263 -4.46 14.46 2.25
CA PHE A 263 -5.67 14.08 2.97
C PHE A 263 -6.35 15.28 3.64
N GLY A 264 -5.66 16.01 4.52
CA GLY A 264 -6.28 16.91 5.48
C GLY A 264 -6.56 18.34 5.03
N LEU A 265 -7.11 19.11 5.97
CA LEU A 265 -7.65 20.46 5.80
C LEU A 265 -6.65 21.51 5.33
N ALA A 266 -5.43 21.46 5.78
CA ALA A 266 -4.45 22.52 5.55
C ALA A 266 -3.57 22.26 4.31
N VAL A 267 -3.77 21.14 3.62
CA VAL A 267 -3.11 20.78 2.36
C VAL A 267 -4.12 20.62 1.22
N ILE A 268 -5.23 21.38 1.26
CA ILE A 268 -6.23 21.34 0.20
C ILE A 268 -5.55 21.60 -1.14
N GLY A 269 -5.57 20.60 -2.02
CA GLY A 269 -4.98 20.70 -3.34
C GLY A 269 -3.45 20.69 -3.39
N ILE A 270 -2.74 20.48 -2.27
CA ILE A 270 -1.27 20.43 -2.25
C ILE A 270 -0.83 19.03 -1.80
N GLY A 271 -0.21 18.30 -2.69
CA GLY A 271 0.51 17.07 -2.36
C GLY A 271 1.99 17.34 -2.14
N GLN A 272 2.66 16.42 -1.45
CA GLN A 272 4.10 16.45 -1.23
C GLN A 272 4.74 15.21 -1.84
N LYS A 273 5.93 15.36 -2.36
CA LYS A 273 6.73 14.24 -2.87
C LYS A 273 8.18 14.32 -2.42
N VAL A 274 8.79 13.16 -2.34
CA VAL A 274 10.23 12.99 -2.16
C VAL A 274 10.79 12.43 -3.46
N SER A 275 11.72 13.15 -4.08
CA SER A 275 12.36 12.66 -5.32
C SER A 275 13.28 11.47 -5.05
N ALA A 276 13.64 10.72 -6.09
CA ALA A 276 14.61 9.63 -6.01
C ALA A 276 15.95 10.05 -5.38
N ASN A 277 16.31 11.35 -5.45
CA ASN A 277 17.51 11.93 -4.84
C ASN A 277 17.26 12.48 -3.42
N GLY A 278 16.09 12.23 -2.82
CA GLY A 278 15.74 12.67 -1.47
C GLY A 278 15.32 14.15 -1.35
N VAL A 279 15.10 14.86 -2.48
CA VAL A 279 14.63 16.25 -2.45
C VAL A 279 13.13 16.28 -2.24
N VAL A 280 12.69 17.01 -1.20
CA VAL A 280 11.26 17.20 -0.89
C VAL A 280 10.73 18.40 -1.65
N SER A 281 9.58 18.23 -2.29
CA SER A 281 8.88 19.29 -3.02
C SER A 281 7.37 19.06 -2.96
N THR A 282 6.59 20.01 -3.46
CA THR A 282 5.13 19.93 -3.53
C THR A 282 4.64 19.81 -4.98
N TYR A 283 3.41 19.31 -5.13
CA TYR A 283 2.67 19.28 -6.39
C TYR A 283 1.22 19.72 -6.14
N ASN A 284 0.57 20.34 -7.14
CA ASN A 284 -0.78 20.87 -6.99
C ASN A 284 -1.80 19.88 -7.55
N LEU A 285 -2.83 19.58 -6.74
CA LEU A 285 -4.02 18.85 -7.15
C LEU A 285 -5.18 19.82 -7.39
N VAL A 286 -6.02 19.49 -8.35
CA VAL A 286 -7.23 20.29 -8.66
C VAL A 286 -8.34 20.12 -7.61
N ALA A 287 -8.15 19.21 -6.63
CA ALA A 287 -9.16 18.93 -5.61
C ALA A 287 -9.31 20.06 -4.59
N THR A 288 -10.54 20.45 -4.32
CA THR A 288 -10.91 21.60 -3.47
C THR A 288 -11.64 21.20 -2.19
N GLY A 289 -11.50 19.96 -1.72
CA GLY A 289 -12.24 19.45 -0.56
C GLY A 289 -11.33 18.94 0.55
N ASN A 290 -11.83 19.03 1.80
CA ASN A 290 -11.21 18.42 2.96
C ASN A 290 -11.32 16.90 2.89
N TYR A 291 -10.28 16.18 3.33
CA TYR A 291 -10.25 14.71 3.33
C TYR A 291 -10.55 14.13 1.94
N ALA A 292 -9.96 14.73 0.91
CA ALA A 292 -10.30 14.41 -0.46
C ALA A 292 -9.92 12.97 -0.84
N TYR A 293 -8.70 12.57 -0.51
CA TYR A 293 -8.16 11.29 -0.92
C TYR A 293 -7.65 10.45 0.26
N ALA A 294 -7.85 9.15 0.21
CA ALA A 294 -7.31 8.20 1.18
C ALA A 294 -6.74 6.98 0.47
N GLY A 295 -5.45 7.06 0.18
CA GLY A 295 -4.68 6.05 -0.52
C GLY A 295 -4.46 6.33 -1.99
N GLY A 296 -3.33 5.82 -2.47
CA GLY A 296 -2.91 5.90 -3.86
C GLY A 296 -2.53 4.52 -4.40
N VAL A 297 -2.70 4.33 -5.70
CA VAL A 297 -2.35 3.08 -6.39
C VAL A 297 -1.60 3.41 -7.68
N LEU A 298 -0.45 2.79 -7.87
CA LEU A 298 0.24 2.81 -9.16
C LEU A 298 -0.43 1.82 -10.11
N ALA A 299 -0.93 2.33 -11.22
CA ALA A 299 -1.53 1.52 -12.28
C ALA A 299 -0.46 0.91 -13.21
N PRO A 300 -0.83 -0.11 -14.00
CA PRO A 300 0.05 -0.70 -15.02
C PRO A 300 0.58 0.29 -16.05
N THR A 301 -0.17 1.34 -16.29
CA THR A 301 0.19 2.43 -17.22
C THR A 301 1.31 3.33 -16.69
N GLY A 302 1.74 3.15 -15.42
CA GLY A 302 2.66 4.05 -14.73
C GLY A 302 1.99 5.29 -14.13
N GLU A 303 0.68 5.44 -14.30
CA GLU A 303 -0.10 6.51 -13.70
C GLU A 303 -0.41 6.21 -12.24
N ILE A 304 -0.45 7.23 -11.39
CA ILE A 304 -0.82 7.11 -9.97
C ILE A 304 -2.27 7.55 -9.81
N TYR A 305 -3.12 6.68 -9.28
CA TYR A 305 -4.50 6.97 -8.95
C TYR A 305 -4.66 7.31 -7.49
N PHE A 306 -5.24 8.46 -7.16
CA PHE A 306 -5.65 8.84 -5.81
C PHE A 306 -7.12 8.55 -5.62
N LEU A 307 -7.44 7.78 -4.56
CA LEU A 307 -8.77 7.28 -4.31
C LEU A 307 -9.53 8.21 -3.38
N PRO A 308 -10.76 8.63 -3.75
CA PRO A 308 -11.52 9.59 -2.98
C PRO A 308 -12.05 8.98 -1.66
N PHE A 309 -12.07 9.79 -0.61
CA PHE A 309 -12.54 9.42 0.72
C PHE A 309 -13.82 10.17 1.13
N THR A 310 -13.82 11.51 1.11
CA THR A 310 -15.03 12.32 1.31
C THR A 310 -15.37 13.09 0.05
N PHE A 311 -16.64 13.42 -0.09
CA PHE A 311 -17.21 13.87 -1.36
C PHE A 311 -17.90 15.21 -1.27
N THR A 312 -17.23 16.22 -1.85
CA THR A 312 -17.93 17.34 -2.50
C THR A 312 -16.94 18.10 -3.40
N PRO A 313 -16.98 17.95 -4.71
CA PRO A 313 -17.58 16.91 -5.55
C PRO A 313 -16.73 15.61 -5.60
N ALA A 314 -17.40 14.49 -5.95
CA ALA A 314 -16.79 13.16 -6.01
C ALA A 314 -15.86 12.98 -7.21
N HIS A 315 -14.63 13.36 -7.04
CA HIS A 315 -13.61 13.17 -8.07
C HIS A 315 -12.44 12.36 -7.52
N ALA A 316 -12.12 11.28 -8.21
CA ALA A 316 -10.80 10.68 -8.12
C ALA A 316 -9.81 11.56 -8.89
N ALA A 317 -8.54 11.46 -8.57
CA ALA A 317 -7.48 12.11 -9.33
C ALA A 317 -6.45 11.09 -9.78
N LYS A 318 -5.77 11.38 -10.88
CA LYS A 318 -4.59 10.64 -11.30
C LYS A 318 -3.47 11.56 -11.73
N ILE A 319 -2.25 11.14 -11.45
CA ILE A 319 -1.03 11.73 -11.98
C ILE A 319 -0.59 10.88 -13.16
N LYS A 320 -0.50 11.47 -14.33
CA LYS A 320 0.03 10.84 -15.53
C LYS A 320 1.56 10.71 -15.47
N THR A 321 2.12 9.89 -16.34
CA THR A 321 3.58 9.69 -16.43
C THR A 321 4.36 10.95 -16.79
N ASP A 322 3.72 11.92 -17.46
CA ASP A 322 4.27 13.23 -17.76
C ASP A 322 4.16 14.25 -16.60
N GLY A 323 3.59 13.82 -15.46
CA GLY A 323 3.32 14.66 -14.29
C GLY A 323 2.02 15.47 -14.36
N THR A 324 1.28 15.40 -15.46
CA THR A 324 -0.03 16.05 -15.59
C THR A 324 -1.04 15.43 -14.63
N ILE A 325 -1.79 16.26 -13.92
CA ILE A 325 -2.83 15.82 -13.00
C ILE A 325 -4.20 16.03 -13.63
N VAL A 326 -5.02 14.98 -13.62
CA VAL A 326 -6.39 15.03 -14.11
C VAL A 326 -7.34 14.46 -13.06
N THR A 327 -8.56 14.99 -13.01
CA THR A 327 -9.64 14.48 -12.16
C THR A 327 -10.71 13.82 -13.02
N PHE A 328 -11.41 12.85 -12.44
CA PHE A 328 -12.52 12.16 -13.11
C PHE A 328 -13.58 11.76 -12.08
N SER A 329 -14.84 11.69 -12.54
CA SER A 329 -15.98 11.34 -11.69
C SER A 329 -16.04 9.85 -11.40
N ILE A 330 -16.53 9.51 -10.21
CA ILE A 330 -16.85 8.14 -9.82
C ILE A 330 -18.36 7.99 -9.59
N PRO A 331 -18.97 6.87 -10.01
CA PRO A 331 -20.44 6.73 -10.03
C PRO A 331 -21.06 6.55 -8.65
N TYR A 332 -20.31 6.00 -7.68
CA TYR A 332 -20.83 5.78 -6.34
C TYR A 332 -20.10 6.64 -5.31
N ASN A 333 -20.89 7.41 -4.60
CA ASN A 333 -20.48 8.34 -3.55
C ASN A 333 -21.05 7.92 -2.21
N ALA A 334 -20.17 7.69 -1.24
CA ALA A 334 -20.57 7.59 0.16
C ALA A 334 -19.59 8.39 1.00
N THR A 335 -20.07 9.11 1.99
CA THR A 335 -19.22 9.81 2.95
C THR A 335 -18.30 8.79 3.62
N GLN A 336 -16.98 9.01 3.55
CA GLN A 336 -15.98 8.06 4.03
C GLN A 336 -16.17 6.65 3.43
N GLY A 337 -16.56 6.59 2.15
CA GLY A 337 -16.95 5.35 1.51
C GLY A 337 -15.81 4.35 1.38
N TYR A 338 -14.65 4.83 0.96
CA TYR A 338 -13.50 3.98 0.66
C TYR A 338 -12.23 4.49 1.33
N LEU A 339 -11.39 3.57 1.81
CA LEU A 339 -10.10 3.90 2.39
C LEU A 339 -9.04 2.95 1.86
N GLY A 340 -8.33 3.43 0.82
CA GLY A 340 -7.34 2.68 0.09
C GLY A 340 -7.85 1.95 -1.14
N GLY A 341 -6.92 1.40 -1.88
CA GLY A 341 -7.19 0.59 -3.05
C GLY A 341 -6.15 -0.48 -3.28
N VAL A 342 -6.52 -1.47 -4.07
CA VAL A 342 -5.65 -2.60 -4.41
C VAL A 342 -5.70 -2.81 -5.92
N LEU A 343 -4.52 -2.88 -6.54
CA LEU A 343 -4.39 -3.29 -7.93
C LEU A 343 -4.60 -4.80 -8.04
N ALA A 344 -5.59 -5.20 -8.81
CA ALA A 344 -5.86 -6.58 -9.15
C ALA A 344 -4.97 -7.09 -10.29
N PRO A 345 -4.83 -8.41 -10.46
CA PRO A 345 -4.05 -9.00 -11.54
C PRO A 345 -4.47 -8.59 -12.95
N ASN A 346 -5.73 -8.31 -13.18
CA ASN A 346 -6.30 -7.89 -14.47
C ASN A 346 -6.12 -6.39 -14.75
N GLY A 347 -5.42 -5.64 -13.88
CA GLY A 347 -5.23 -4.20 -14.00
C GLY A 347 -6.34 -3.35 -13.38
N ASP A 348 -7.39 -3.94 -12.84
CA ASP A 348 -8.42 -3.20 -12.12
C ASP A 348 -7.90 -2.71 -10.76
N ILE A 349 -8.24 -1.48 -10.38
CA ILE A 349 -8.00 -0.94 -9.04
C ILE A 349 -9.29 -1.09 -8.24
N HIS A 350 -9.31 -1.99 -7.27
CA HIS A 350 -10.43 -2.17 -6.36
C HIS A 350 -10.33 -1.21 -5.17
N PHE A 351 -11.41 -0.48 -4.89
CA PHE A 351 -11.51 0.39 -3.72
C PHE A 351 -11.82 -0.43 -2.48
N VAL A 352 -11.16 -0.14 -1.38
CA VAL A 352 -11.40 -0.81 -0.09
C VAL A 352 -12.61 -0.20 0.60
N PRO A 353 -13.71 -0.96 0.81
CA PRO A 353 -14.94 -0.42 1.37
C PRO A 353 -14.78 -0.12 2.86
N HIS A 354 -14.76 1.17 3.25
CA HIS A 354 -14.73 1.61 4.64
C HIS A 354 -16.14 1.72 5.21
N SER A 355 -16.96 2.62 4.67
CA SER A 355 -18.37 2.77 5.03
C SER A 355 -19.28 2.56 3.82
N ALA A 356 -18.74 2.19 2.66
CA ALA A 356 -19.51 1.93 1.46
C ALA A 356 -20.29 0.60 1.58
N ASN A 357 -21.52 0.58 1.06
CA ASN A 357 -22.36 -0.62 1.00
C ASN A 357 -22.19 -1.42 -0.30
N ARG A 358 -21.26 -1.01 -1.16
CA ARG A 358 -20.89 -1.73 -2.40
C ARG A 358 -19.41 -1.58 -2.67
N GLY A 359 -18.85 -2.57 -3.37
CA GLY A 359 -17.52 -2.47 -3.94
C GLY A 359 -17.51 -1.56 -5.16
N GLN A 360 -16.38 -0.93 -5.43
CA GLN A 360 -16.13 -0.12 -6.61
C GLN A 360 -14.74 -0.41 -7.15
N LYS A 361 -14.58 -0.35 -8.44
CA LYS A 361 -13.30 -0.53 -9.11
C LYS A 361 -13.15 0.38 -10.31
N ILE A 362 -11.90 0.68 -10.66
CA ILE A 362 -11.50 1.35 -11.89
C ILE A 362 -10.80 0.32 -12.77
N SER A 363 -11.29 0.11 -13.99
CA SER A 363 -10.56 -0.64 -15.01
C SER A 363 -9.61 0.30 -15.73
N THR A 364 -8.31 0.12 -15.52
CA THR A 364 -7.27 1.00 -16.07
C THR A 364 -6.92 0.62 -17.52
N SER A 365 -7.89 0.19 -18.29
CA SER A 365 -7.86 -0.30 -19.68
C SER A 365 -6.47 -0.41 -20.34
N VAL A 366 -5.74 -1.45 -20.01
CA VAL A 366 -4.85 -2.12 -20.94
C VAL A 366 -5.21 -3.60 -20.81
N ALA A 367 -5.98 -4.13 -21.75
CA ALA A 367 -6.14 -5.57 -21.92
C ALA A 367 -4.79 -6.15 -22.38
N THR A 368 -3.78 -6.07 -21.53
CA THR A 368 -2.53 -6.79 -21.69
C THR A 368 -2.58 -8.02 -20.80
N PRO A 369 -2.14 -9.17 -21.29
CA PRO A 369 -1.95 -10.31 -20.42
C PRO A 369 -1.04 -9.84 -19.28
N PHE A 370 -1.47 -10.16 -18.07
CA PHE A 370 -0.91 -9.76 -16.82
C PHE A 370 0.61 -9.87 -16.79
N SER A 371 1.30 -8.74 -16.87
CA SER A 371 2.73 -8.70 -16.61
C SER A 371 2.91 -8.83 -15.09
N PRO A 372 3.66 -9.82 -14.66
CA PRO A 372 4.01 -9.98 -13.28
C PRO A 372 4.63 -8.72 -12.60
N ALA A 373 5.20 -7.75 -13.36
CA ALA A 373 5.67 -6.45 -12.89
C ALA A 373 4.66 -5.66 -12.06
N LEU A 374 3.38 -5.79 -12.41
CA LEU A 374 2.30 -5.08 -11.76
C LEU A 374 1.98 -5.59 -10.35
N ARG A 375 2.33 -6.84 -10.03
CA ARG A 375 2.16 -7.37 -8.67
C ARG A 375 2.94 -6.57 -7.65
N ARG A 376 4.16 -6.16 -7.95
CA ARG A 376 5.02 -5.43 -7.00
C ARG A 376 4.47 -4.05 -6.64
N SER A 377 3.96 -3.30 -7.61
CA SER A 377 3.31 -2.02 -7.37
C SER A 377 2.13 -2.16 -6.40
N ALA A 378 1.31 -3.21 -6.57
CA ALA A 378 0.19 -3.50 -5.66
C ALA A 378 0.64 -3.82 -4.22
N TYR A 379 1.89 -4.26 -4.02
CA TYR A 379 2.42 -4.62 -2.70
C TYR A 379 3.26 -3.52 -2.05
N LEU A 380 3.89 -2.65 -2.83
CA LEU A 380 4.74 -1.58 -2.31
C LEU A 380 3.97 -0.32 -1.90
N ASN A 381 2.77 -0.12 -2.47
CA ASN A 381 1.98 1.09 -2.28
C ASN A 381 0.77 0.82 -1.38
N LYS A 382 1.04 0.62 -0.09
CA LYS A 382 0.00 0.43 0.92
C LYS A 382 0.13 1.45 2.03
N PHE A 383 -1.05 1.83 2.55
CA PHE A 383 -0.94 2.50 3.82
C PHE A 383 -0.47 1.60 4.90
#